data_bfcbc877133c32fa0312e1a8d12758eb
#
_entry.id   bfcbc877133c32fa0312e1a8d12758eb
#
_cell.length_a   1.000
_cell.length_b   1.000
_cell.length_c   1.000
_cell.angle_alpha   90.00
_cell.angle_beta   90.00
_cell.angle_gamma   90.00
#
_symmetry.space_group_name_H-M   'P 1'
#
loop_
_entity.id
_entity.type
_entity.pdbx_description
1 polymer ?
#
loop_
_entity_poly.entity_id
_entity_poly.type
_entity_poly.pdbx_seq_one_letter_code
_entity_poly.pdbx_strand_id
1 'polypeptide(L)'
;MAWHTPAVTLDLTPFDFTPTESLVYGVLVTAGPGTGYAIARTAGLARANAYSALEGLVSKGAARVEGGRPKRYRPEPPPVLLSRIVDRQGRAMDELSQALSEISTPSSPTTIEVTSLRGVTQMLSLEIARARTSVRLFLPASIYPGLAPALRRAAAVPVTLELSADGPVDQAPAPVDVHGSAERWPGPAMLAVIDRRLALVGTMSGDRVEGYWTTGPALVAAAGLAIDGLTGR
;
A
#
# COMPACT_ATOMS: atom_id res chain seq x y z
N MET A 1 5.10 -11.03 -42.03
CA MET A 1 5.19 -9.95 -41.04
C MET A 1 5.23 -10.60 -39.65
N ALA A 2 6.42 -10.65 -39.05
CA ALA A 2 6.60 -11.22 -37.71
C ALA A 2 6.27 -10.14 -36.68
N TRP A 3 5.24 -10.38 -35.87
CA TRP A 3 4.88 -9.52 -34.74
C TRP A 3 5.95 -9.71 -33.66
N HIS A 4 6.85 -8.74 -33.54
CA HIS A 4 7.72 -8.63 -32.36
C HIS A 4 6.85 -8.16 -31.19
N THR A 5 6.29 -9.13 -30.46
CA THR A 5 5.80 -8.85 -29.10
C THR A 5 7.03 -8.49 -28.27
N PRO A 6 7.09 -7.32 -27.62
CA PRO A 6 8.20 -7.02 -26.72
C PRO A 6 8.22 -8.11 -25.66
N ALA A 7 9.36 -8.79 -25.52
CA ALA A 7 9.54 -9.77 -24.46
C ALA A 7 9.36 -9.03 -23.13
N VAL A 8 8.23 -9.27 -22.46
CA VAL A 8 8.01 -8.75 -21.10
C VAL A 8 9.09 -9.37 -20.24
N THR A 9 10.09 -8.59 -19.88
CA THR A 9 11.15 -9.04 -18.98
C THR A 9 10.56 -9.11 -17.58
N LEU A 10 10.38 -10.33 -17.07
CA LEU A 10 9.91 -10.53 -15.70
C LEU A 10 11.01 -10.10 -14.73
N ASP A 11 10.72 -9.12 -13.90
CA ASP A 11 11.61 -8.65 -12.83
C ASP A 11 10.93 -8.81 -11.46
N LEU A 12 11.45 -9.72 -10.65
CA LEU A 12 11.02 -9.95 -9.27
C LEU A 12 11.98 -9.35 -8.24
N THR A 13 13.04 -8.66 -8.68
CA THR A 13 14.06 -8.10 -7.78
C THR A 13 13.51 -7.09 -6.76
N PRO A 14 12.50 -6.26 -7.08
CA PRO A 14 11.88 -5.38 -6.08
C PRO A 14 11.17 -6.13 -4.93
N PHE A 15 10.98 -7.44 -5.08
CA PHE A 15 10.26 -8.28 -4.12
C PHE A 15 11.17 -9.31 -3.43
N ASP A 16 12.45 -8.97 -3.29
CA ASP A 16 13.47 -9.78 -2.61
C ASP A 16 13.83 -11.08 -3.37
N PHE A 17 13.72 -11.08 -4.68
CA PHE A 17 14.26 -12.13 -5.53
C PHE A 17 15.56 -11.67 -6.19
N THR A 18 16.45 -12.62 -6.48
CA THR A 18 17.63 -12.32 -7.29
C THR A 18 17.27 -12.23 -8.79
N PRO A 19 18.10 -11.58 -9.63
CA PRO A 19 17.91 -11.60 -11.08
C PRO A 19 17.88 -13.03 -11.66
N THR A 20 18.68 -13.93 -11.10
CA THR A 20 18.72 -15.34 -11.51
C THR A 20 17.44 -16.08 -11.12
N GLU A 21 16.87 -15.81 -9.95
CA GLU A 21 15.58 -16.35 -9.54
C GLU A 21 14.45 -15.84 -10.43
N SER A 22 14.45 -14.54 -10.78
CA SER A 22 13.47 -13.96 -11.73
C SER A 22 13.52 -14.68 -13.09
N LEU A 23 14.71 -14.88 -13.64
CA LEU A 23 14.92 -15.61 -14.88
C LEU A 23 14.41 -17.06 -14.79
N VAL A 24 14.80 -17.78 -13.74
CA VAL A 24 14.43 -19.20 -13.54
C VAL A 24 12.93 -19.36 -13.31
N TYR A 25 12.29 -18.44 -12.57
CA TYR A 25 10.84 -18.44 -12.42
C TYR A 25 10.13 -18.20 -13.75
N GLY A 26 10.61 -17.25 -14.56
CA GLY A 26 10.11 -17.01 -15.91
C GLY A 26 10.18 -18.26 -16.79
N VAL A 27 11.30 -19.00 -16.75
CA VAL A 27 11.45 -20.29 -17.46
C VAL A 27 10.46 -21.32 -16.96
N LEU A 28 10.28 -21.45 -15.65
CA LEU A 28 9.32 -22.39 -15.06
C LEU A 28 7.88 -22.09 -15.48
N VAL A 29 7.49 -20.81 -15.52
CA VAL A 29 6.13 -20.41 -15.91
C VAL A 29 5.88 -20.66 -17.40
N THR A 30 6.87 -20.42 -18.26
CA THR A 30 6.72 -20.51 -19.71
C THR A 30 6.94 -21.91 -20.25
N ALA A 31 7.92 -22.65 -19.73
CA ALA A 31 8.26 -24.01 -20.17
C ALA A 31 7.59 -25.11 -19.34
N GLY A 32 6.97 -24.76 -18.22
CA GLY A 32 6.33 -25.72 -17.31
C GLY A 32 7.30 -26.40 -16.34
N PRO A 33 6.79 -27.34 -15.52
CA PRO A 33 7.57 -28.06 -14.54
C PRO A 33 8.70 -28.88 -15.14
N GLY A 34 9.90 -28.81 -14.55
CA GLY A 34 11.07 -29.47 -15.10
C GLY A 34 12.08 -29.90 -14.04
N THR A 35 13.07 -30.72 -14.47
CA THR A 35 14.23 -31.03 -13.64
C THR A 35 15.19 -29.84 -13.59
N GLY A 36 15.99 -29.70 -12.52
CA GLY A 36 16.99 -28.63 -12.43
C GLY A 36 17.95 -28.58 -13.62
N TYR A 37 18.29 -29.74 -14.18
CA TYR A 37 19.11 -29.82 -15.40
C TYR A 37 18.40 -29.23 -16.64
N ALA A 38 17.15 -29.60 -16.87
CA ALA A 38 16.37 -29.08 -18.00
C ALA A 38 16.19 -27.56 -17.90
N ILE A 39 15.89 -27.07 -16.69
CA ILE A 39 15.70 -25.65 -16.40
C ILE A 39 17.03 -24.87 -16.61
N ALA A 40 18.16 -25.40 -16.10
CA ALA A 40 19.47 -24.79 -16.32
C ALA A 40 19.78 -24.62 -17.80
N ARG A 41 19.51 -25.66 -18.61
CA ARG A 41 19.72 -25.62 -20.07
C ARG A 41 18.82 -24.60 -20.75
N THR A 42 17.53 -24.55 -20.39
CA THR A 42 16.57 -23.62 -20.99
C THR A 42 16.89 -22.16 -20.59
N ALA A 43 17.32 -21.94 -19.35
CA ALA A 43 17.72 -20.63 -18.84
C ALA A 43 19.09 -20.17 -19.33
N GLY A 44 19.88 -21.03 -19.98
CA GLY A 44 21.27 -20.71 -20.38
C GLY A 44 22.21 -20.54 -19.19
N LEU A 45 21.94 -21.20 -18.04
CA LEU A 45 22.68 -21.06 -16.81
C LEU A 45 23.61 -22.26 -16.54
N ALA A 46 24.71 -21.98 -15.81
CA ALA A 46 25.47 -23.04 -15.17
C ALA A 46 24.59 -23.80 -14.19
N ARG A 47 24.76 -25.13 -14.08
CA ARG A 47 23.94 -25.98 -13.22
C ARG A 47 23.86 -25.50 -11.78
N ALA A 48 25.01 -25.15 -11.18
CA ALA A 48 25.08 -24.66 -9.81
C ALA A 48 24.18 -23.42 -9.58
N ASN A 49 24.23 -22.45 -10.51
CA ASN A 49 23.43 -21.22 -10.43
C ASN A 49 21.94 -21.51 -10.56
N ALA A 50 21.55 -22.41 -11.47
CA ALA A 50 20.15 -22.79 -11.63
C ALA A 50 19.62 -23.54 -10.39
N TYR A 51 20.40 -24.43 -9.79
CA TYR A 51 19.99 -25.13 -8.56
C TYR A 51 19.89 -24.17 -7.38
N SER A 52 20.85 -23.27 -7.20
CA SER A 52 20.78 -22.23 -6.16
C SER A 52 19.53 -21.34 -6.32
N ALA A 53 19.23 -20.91 -7.56
CA ALA A 53 18.02 -20.13 -7.84
C ALA A 53 16.74 -20.93 -7.58
N LEU A 54 16.69 -22.22 -7.94
CA LEU A 54 15.55 -23.08 -7.67
C LEU A 54 15.31 -23.29 -6.17
N GLU A 55 16.37 -23.48 -5.40
CA GLU A 55 16.30 -23.56 -3.94
C GLU A 55 15.81 -22.23 -3.34
N GLY A 56 16.30 -21.09 -3.83
CA GLY A 56 15.84 -19.78 -3.44
C GLY A 56 14.35 -19.56 -3.76
N LEU A 57 13.89 -19.96 -4.96
CA LEU A 57 12.48 -19.90 -5.32
C LEU A 57 11.60 -20.78 -4.42
N VAL A 58 12.08 -21.96 -4.07
CA VAL A 58 11.35 -22.87 -3.15
C VAL A 58 11.28 -22.27 -1.75
N SER A 59 12.39 -21.74 -1.21
CA SER A 59 12.42 -21.12 0.11
C SER A 59 11.51 -19.89 0.20
N LYS A 60 11.40 -19.13 -0.89
CA LYS A 60 10.54 -17.93 -1.00
C LYS A 60 9.09 -18.27 -1.38
N GLY A 61 8.77 -19.55 -1.56
CA GLY A 61 7.43 -20.01 -1.91
C GLY A 61 6.99 -19.67 -3.33
N ALA A 62 7.91 -19.39 -4.25
CA ALA A 62 7.65 -19.14 -5.66
C ALA A 62 7.66 -20.42 -6.50
N ALA A 63 8.26 -21.50 -5.99
CA ALA A 63 8.23 -22.81 -6.59
C ALA A 63 8.10 -23.89 -5.51
N ARG A 64 7.74 -25.10 -5.94
CA ARG A 64 7.72 -26.30 -5.08
C ARG A 64 8.44 -27.45 -5.76
N VAL A 65 8.99 -28.34 -4.93
CA VAL A 65 9.61 -29.56 -5.38
C VAL A 65 8.53 -30.65 -5.47
N GLU A 66 8.43 -31.29 -6.63
CA GLU A 66 7.65 -32.53 -6.79
C GLU A 66 8.57 -33.74 -6.55
N GLY A 67 8.06 -34.72 -5.87
CA GLY A 67 8.83 -35.94 -5.52
C GLY A 67 9.34 -36.68 -6.74
N GLY A 68 10.40 -37.49 -6.52
CA GLY A 68 11.00 -38.32 -7.55
C GLY A 68 12.52 -38.20 -7.62
N ARG A 69 13.15 -39.09 -8.39
CA ARG A 69 14.56 -39.01 -8.76
C ARG A 69 14.63 -39.07 -10.29
N PRO A 70 15.04 -37.97 -10.97
CA PRO A 70 15.48 -36.68 -10.43
C PRO A 70 14.31 -35.82 -9.90
N LYS A 71 14.61 -34.89 -8.94
CA LYS A 71 13.67 -33.89 -8.42
C LYS A 71 13.13 -33.01 -9.57
N ARG A 72 11.84 -32.75 -9.55
CA ARG A 72 11.19 -31.79 -10.47
C ARG A 72 10.76 -30.56 -9.70
N TYR A 73 10.83 -29.41 -10.35
CA TYR A 73 10.41 -28.14 -9.80
C TYR A 73 9.19 -27.63 -10.58
N ARG A 74 8.18 -27.20 -9.86
CA ARG A 74 6.96 -26.61 -10.41
C ARG A 74 6.82 -25.17 -9.92
N PRO A 75 6.54 -24.19 -10.79
CA PRO A 75 6.25 -22.83 -10.34
C PRO A 75 4.95 -22.80 -9.55
N GLU A 76 4.88 -21.92 -8.56
CA GLU A 76 3.59 -21.48 -8.05
C GLU A 76 2.91 -20.62 -9.12
N PRO A 77 1.60 -20.72 -9.30
CA PRO A 77 0.86 -19.90 -10.25
C PRO A 77 1.09 -18.41 -9.98
N PRO A 78 1.24 -17.54 -11.02
CA PRO A 78 1.49 -16.12 -10.83
C PRO A 78 0.53 -15.42 -9.86
N PRO A 79 -0.80 -15.66 -9.85
CA PRO A 79 -1.69 -15.05 -8.87
C PRO A 79 -1.37 -15.45 -7.43
N VAL A 80 -0.95 -16.70 -7.20
CA VAL A 80 -0.57 -17.20 -5.87
C VAL A 80 0.75 -16.55 -5.42
N LEU A 81 1.72 -16.43 -6.32
CA LEU A 81 2.97 -15.72 -6.02
C LEU A 81 2.71 -14.27 -5.66
N LEU A 82 1.87 -13.56 -6.43
CA LEU A 82 1.52 -12.16 -6.16
C LEU A 82 0.86 -12.01 -4.78
N SER A 83 -0.10 -12.88 -4.43
CA SER A 83 -0.73 -12.87 -3.10
C SER A 83 0.30 -13.04 -1.99
N ARG A 84 1.22 -14.00 -2.12
CA ARG A 84 2.28 -14.24 -1.13
C ARG A 84 3.25 -13.06 -0.98
N ILE A 85 3.57 -12.39 -2.09
CA ILE A 85 4.41 -11.18 -2.06
C ILE A 85 3.69 -10.07 -1.27
N VAL A 86 2.42 -9.82 -1.58
CA VAL A 86 1.62 -8.80 -0.88
C VAL A 86 1.52 -9.10 0.62
N ASP A 87 1.23 -10.36 1.00
CA ASP A 87 1.12 -10.77 2.40
C ASP A 87 2.46 -10.62 3.15
N ARG A 88 3.58 -10.97 2.51
CA ARG A 88 4.92 -10.84 3.11
C ARG A 88 5.30 -9.39 3.31
N GLN A 89 5.09 -8.55 2.29
CA GLN A 89 5.37 -7.12 2.38
C GLN A 89 4.48 -6.42 3.40
N GLY A 90 3.19 -6.81 3.46
CA GLY A 90 2.27 -6.31 4.48
C GLY A 90 2.78 -6.58 5.90
N ARG A 91 3.15 -7.83 6.20
CA ARG A 91 3.72 -8.19 7.51
C ARG A 91 5.01 -7.43 7.83
N ALA A 92 5.94 -7.34 6.87
CA ALA A 92 7.18 -6.60 7.08
C ALA A 92 6.93 -5.10 7.37
N MET A 93 5.94 -4.50 6.72
CA MET A 93 5.52 -3.12 7.01
C MET A 93 4.88 -2.98 8.39
N ASP A 94 4.06 -3.94 8.81
CA ASP A 94 3.45 -3.94 10.14
C ASP A 94 4.52 -4.08 11.24
N GLU A 95 5.45 -5.01 11.08
CA GLU A 95 6.59 -5.22 12.00
C GLU A 95 7.48 -3.97 12.09
N LEU A 96 7.84 -3.37 10.95
CA LEU A 96 8.62 -2.12 10.91
C LEU A 96 7.86 -0.98 11.60
N SER A 97 6.57 -0.85 11.33
CA SER A 97 5.72 0.17 11.94
C SER A 97 5.65 0.02 13.46
N GLN A 98 5.54 -1.22 13.95
CA GLN A 98 5.56 -1.52 15.38
C GLN A 98 6.92 -1.15 15.99
N ALA A 99 8.02 -1.64 15.40
CA ALA A 99 9.37 -1.34 15.88
C ALA A 99 9.65 0.17 15.92
N LEU A 100 9.27 0.91 14.87
CA LEU A 100 9.42 2.36 14.84
C LEU A 100 8.59 3.04 15.94
N SER A 101 7.40 2.53 16.26
CA SER A 101 6.58 3.09 17.34
C SER A 101 7.19 2.88 18.73
N GLU A 102 7.92 1.79 18.92
CA GLU A 102 8.60 1.45 20.19
C GLU A 102 9.87 2.30 20.43
N ILE A 103 10.62 2.61 19.37
CA ILE A 103 11.86 3.40 19.46
C ILE A 103 11.64 4.90 19.30
N SER A 104 10.45 5.33 18.84
CA SER A 104 10.15 6.75 18.67
C SER A 104 9.95 7.39 20.04
N THR A 105 10.90 8.23 20.46
CA THR A 105 10.72 9.14 21.59
C THR A 105 9.56 10.09 21.29
N PRO A 106 8.79 10.56 22.29
CA PRO A 106 7.78 11.61 22.07
C PRO A 106 8.48 12.81 21.43
N SER A 107 8.39 12.93 20.14
CA SER A 107 9.12 13.94 19.39
C SER A 107 8.44 15.29 19.52
N SER A 108 9.23 16.34 19.44
CA SER A 108 8.75 17.70 19.18
C SER A 108 7.73 17.69 18.04
N PRO A 109 6.75 18.59 18.06
CA PRO A 109 5.75 18.67 16.99
C PRO A 109 6.44 18.69 15.63
N THR A 110 6.05 17.76 14.77
CA THR A 110 6.64 17.58 13.44
C THR A 110 5.66 18.03 12.39
N THR A 111 6.16 18.72 11.36
CA THR A 111 5.41 19.04 10.16
C THR A 111 6.23 18.62 8.96
N ILE A 112 5.66 17.79 8.09
CA ILE A 112 6.29 17.33 6.87
C ILE A 112 5.41 17.68 5.67
N GLU A 113 6.04 18.07 4.57
CA GLU A 113 5.36 18.26 3.30
C GLU A 113 4.98 16.93 2.68
N VAL A 114 3.79 16.84 2.12
CA VAL A 114 3.29 15.64 1.45
C VAL A 114 2.87 15.98 0.03
N THR A 115 3.36 15.18 -0.92
CA THR A 115 3.19 15.44 -2.36
C THR A 115 2.56 14.28 -3.12
N SER A 116 2.49 13.10 -2.52
CA SER A 116 1.99 11.87 -3.15
C SER A 116 0.63 11.48 -2.62
N LEU A 117 -0.37 11.42 -3.49
CA LEU A 117 -1.72 10.98 -3.13
C LEU A 117 -1.70 9.56 -2.55
N ARG A 118 -0.95 8.65 -3.19
CA ARG A 118 -0.81 7.27 -2.70
C ARG A 118 -0.19 7.22 -1.30
N GLY A 119 0.87 8.00 -1.07
CA GLY A 119 1.53 8.08 0.25
C GLY A 119 0.60 8.61 1.32
N VAL A 120 -0.12 9.71 1.03
CA VAL A 120 -1.10 10.31 1.94
C VAL A 120 -2.24 9.33 2.26
N THR A 121 -2.79 8.65 1.25
CA THR A 121 -3.87 7.66 1.46
C THR A 121 -3.41 6.51 2.35
N GLN A 122 -2.16 6.06 2.17
CA GLN A 122 -1.58 5.02 3.02
C GLN A 122 -1.36 5.51 4.46
N MET A 123 -0.82 6.72 4.65
CA MET A 123 -0.65 7.34 5.97
C MET A 123 -1.99 7.50 6.68
N LEU A 124 -3.02 8.03 5.99
CA LEU A 124 -4.37 8.15 6.53
C LEU A 124 -4.94 6.78 6.93
N SER A 125 -4.78 5.76 6.08
CA SER A 125 -5.28 4.41 6.39
C SER A 125 -4.66 3.84 7.66
N LEU A 126 -3.36 4.03 7.87
CA LEU A 126 -2.65 3.59 9.06
C LEU A 126 -3.14 4.32 10.32
N GLU A 127 -3.26 5.64 10.26
CA GLU A 127 -3.65 6.43 11.44
C GLU A 127 -5.15 6.28 11.76
N ILE A 128 -6.01 6.18 10.76
CA ILE A 128 -7.44 5.88 10.95
C ILE A 128 -7.61 4.50 11.63
N ALA A 129 -6.86 3.49 11.18
CA ALA A 129 -6.92 2.15 11.79
C ALA A 129 -6.41 2.10 13.25
N ARG A 130 -5.63 3.10 13.66
CA ARG A 130 -5.07 3.26 15.02
C ARG A 130 -5.81 4.28 15.88
N ALA A 131 -6.78 4.96 15.31
CA ALA A 131 -7.55 5.98 16.01
C ALA A 131 -8.20 5.43 17.28
N ARG A 132 -8.20 6.22 18.36
CA ARG A 132 -8.74 5.83 19.68
C ARG A 132 -9.93 6.66 20.12
N THR A 133 -10.05 7.89 19.63
CA THR A 133 -11.09 8.82 20.08
C THR A 133 -11.91 9.39 18.94
N SER A 134 -11.28 9.91 17.90
CA SER A 134 -11.98 10.59 16.82
C SER A 134 -11.23 10.58 15.50
N VAL A 135 -11.97 10.48 14.41
CA VAL A 135 -11.51 10.69 13.03
C VAL A 135 -12.44 11.70 12.38
N ARG A 136 -11.89 12.84 11.98
CA ARG A 136 -12.60 13.90 11.26
C ARG A 136 -11.94 14.06 9.88
N LEU A 137 -12.72 13.89 8.83
CA LEU A 137 -12.22 13.97 7.45
C LEU A 137 -13.08 14.91 6.64
N PHE A 138 -12.43 15.73 5.82
CA PHE A 138 -13.02 16.38 4.66
C PHE A 138 -12.12 16.07 3.47
N LEU A 139 -12.54 15.16 2.61
CA LEU A 139 -11.73 14.62 1.51
C LEU A 139 -12.53 14.56 0.22
N PRO A 140 -11.88 14.60 -0.95
CA PRO A 140 -12.53 14.27 -2.20
C PRO A 140 -13.19 12.88 -2.14
N ALA A 141 -14.41 12.76 -2.69
CA ALA A 141 -15.16 11.51 -2.69
C ALA A 141 -14.36 10.33 -3.24
N SER A 142 -13.51 10.57 -4.24
CA SER A 142 -12.66 9.57 -4.88
C SER A 142 -11.63 8.90 -3.96
N ILE A 143 -11.34 9.49 -2.80
CA ILE A 143 -10.34 8.96 -1.84
C ILE A 143 -10.95 7.89 -0.92
N TYR A 144 -12.24 7.97 -0.61
CA TYR A 144 -12.91 7.11 0.35
C TYR A 144 -12.84 5.61 0.06
N PRO A 145 -12.92 5.13 -1.18
CA PRO A 145 -12.77 3.70 -1.47
C PRO A 145 -11.43 3.13 -0.99
N GLY A 146 -10.34 3.90 -1.10
CA GLY A 146 -9.02 3.50 -0.60
C GLY A 146 -8.93 3.46 0.94
N LEU A 147 -9.75 4.23 1.64
CA LEU A 147 -9.80 4.29 3.10
C LEU A 147 -10.83 3.33 3.71
N ALA A 148 -11.71 2.73 2.92
CA ALA A 148 -12.83 1.93 3.41
C ALA A 148 -12.41 0.78 4.37
N PRO A 149 -11.30 0.03 4.19
CA PRO A 149 -10.88 -0.98 5.14
C PRO A 149 -10.50 -0.40 6.52
N ALA A 150 -9.81 0.75 6.53
CA ALA A 150 -9.40 1.41 7.77
C ALA A 150 -10.61 2.02 8.51
N LEU A 151 -11.52 2.65 7.77
CA LEU A 151 -12.77 3.21 8.33
C LEU A 151 -13.68 2.12 8.89
N ARG A 152 -13.77 0.95 8.25
CA ARG A 152 -14.52 -0.19 8.84
C ARG A 152 -13.93 -0.66 10.16
N ARG A 153 -12.60 -0.68 10.30
CA ARG A 153 -11.95 -1.03 11.57
C ARG A 153 -12.23 0.02 12.64
N ALA A 154 -12.12 1.30 12.29
CA ALA A 154 -12.43 2.39 13.23
C ALA A 154 -13.90 2.41 13.65
N ALA A 155 -14.84 2.10 12.76
CA ALA A 155 -16.25 2.00 13.06
C ALA A 155 -16.62 0.81 13.98
N ALA A 156 -15.75 -0.20 14.07
CA ALA A 156 -15.94 -1.37 14.93
C ALA A 156 -15.54 -1.14 16.41
N VAL A 157 -14.97 0.02 16.73
CA VAL A 157 -14.52 0.40 18.07
C VAL A 157 -15.14 1.77 18.44
N PRO A 158 -15.13 2.19 19.72
CA PRO A 158 -15.78 3.44 20.15
C PRO A 158 -14.99 4.70 19.71
N VAL A 159 -14.83 4.86 18.41
CA VAL A 159 -14.21 6.03 17.79
C VAL A 159 -15.31 6.87 17.12
N THR A 160 -15.31 8.17 17.38
CA THR A 160 -16.23 9.09 16.70
C THR A 160 -15.74 9.34 15.28
N LEU A 161 -16.59 9.04 14.28
CA LEU A 161 -16.31 9.29 12.87
C LEU A 161 -17.15 10.46 12.38
N GLU A 162 -16.48 11.53 11.93
CA GLU A 162 -17.08 12.68 11.24
C GLU A 162 -16.49 12.73 9.84
N LEU A 163 -17.26 12.25 8.87
CA LEU A 163 -16.79 12.08 7.49
C LEU A 163 -17.54 13.05 6.58
N SER A 164 -16.80 13.84 5.83
CA SER A 164 -17.33 14.83 4.89
C SER A 164 -16.61 14.71 3.55
N ALA A 165 -17.34 14.87 2.45
CA ALA A 165 -16.81 14.80 1.09
C ALA A 165 -17.34 15.91 0.20
N ASP A 166 -16.63 16.21 -0.88
CA ASP A 166 -17.01 17.16 -1.93
C ASP A 166 -18.06 16.62 -2.90
N GLY A 167 -18.46 15.36 -2.75
CA GLY A 167 -19.46 14.68 -3.58
C GLY A 167 -19.92 13.36 -2.96
N PRO A 168 -20.87 12.67 -3.60
CA PRO A 168 -21.41 11.42 -3.10
C PRO A 168 -20.33 10.33 -3.03
N VAL A 169 -20.33 9.57 -1.94
CA VAL A 169 -19.41 8.46 -1.69
C VAL A 169 -20.22 7.18 -1.70
N ASP A 170 -19.93 6.31 -2.66
CA ASP A 170 -20.56 4.99 -2.74
C ASP A 170 -19.91 4.03 -1.72
N GLN A 171 -20.75 3.22 -1.05
CA GLN A 171 -20.33 2.13 -0.14
C GLN A 171 -19.42 2.58 1.02
N ALA A 172 -19.59 3.79 1.53
CA ALA A 172 -18.88 4.22 2.72
C ALA A 172 -19.28 3.35 3.94
N PRO A 173 -18.34 2.99 4.82
CA PRO A 173 -18.62 2.16 6.01
C PRO A 173 -19.32 2.92 7.14
N ALA A 174 -19.46 4.24 7.02
CA ALA A 174 -20.17 5.13 7.91
C ALA A 174 -20.81 6.26 7.11
N PRO A 175 -21.81 6.97 7.64
CA PRO A 175 -22.41 8.14 6.95
C PRO A 175 -21.34 9.16 6.58
N VAL A 176 -21.40 9.65 5.35
CA VAL A 176 -20.54 10.72 4.85
C VAL A 176 -21.43 11.91 4.47
N ASP A 177 -21.20 13.04 5.12
CA ASP A 177 -21.90 14.27 4.80
C ASP A 177 -21.34 14.85 3.49
N VAL A 178 -22.23 15.13 2.53
CA VAL A 178 -21.83 15.70 1.26
C VAL A 178 -21.93 17.22 1.33
N HIS A 179 -20.79 17.87 1.14
CA HIS A 179 -20.70 19.32 1.04
C HIS A 179 -20.21 19.68 -0.35
N GLY A 180 -20.86 20.61 -1.03
CA GLY A 180 -20.40 21.06 -2.34
C GLY A 180 -18.95 21.54 -2.32
N SER A 181 -18.33 21.60 -3.52
CA SER A 181 -16.97 22.12 -3.68
C SER A 181 -16.87 23.48 -2.96
N ALA A 182 -16.01 23.50 -1.94
CA ALA A 182 -15.89 24.68 -1.10
C ALA A 182 -15.12 25.76 -1.88
N GLU A 183 -15.79 26.76 -2.39
CA GLU A 183 -15.18 27.94 -3.04
C GLU A 183 -14.13 28.66 -2.14
N ARG A 184 -14.15 28.35 -0.85
CA ARG A 184 -13.22 28.89 0.16
C ARG A 184 -11.90 28.14 0.31
N TRP A 185 -11.71 27.03 -0.43
CA TRP A 185 -10.47 26.23 -0.40
C TRP A 185 -9.82 26.23 -1.78
N PRO A 186 -8.50 26.29 -1.89
CA PRO A 186 -7.78 26.47 -3.17
C PRO A 186 -7.77 25.21 -4.06
N GLY A 187 -8.86 24.44 -4.09
CA GLY A 187 -9.02 23.22 -4.85
C GLY A 187 -9.73 22.14 -4.04
N PRO A 188 -9.75 20.88 -4.50
CA PRO A 188 -10.33 19.77 -3.75
C PRO A 188 -9.63 19.60 -2.40
N ALA A 189 -10.36 19.84 -1.30
CA ALA A 189 -9.77 19.89 0.04
C ALA A 189 -9.34 18.50 0.52
N MET A 190 -8.14 18.44 1.06
CA MET A 190 -7.55 17.27 1.72
C MET A 190 -7.32 17.61 3.19
N LEU A 191 -8.35 17.46 4.00
CA LEU A 191 -8.31 17.77 5.43
C LEU A 191 -8.62 16.53 6.26
N ALA A 192 -7.79 16.28 7.27
CA ALA A 192 -8.03 15.24 8.26
C ALA A 192 -7.54 15.71 9.64
N VAL A 193 -8.28 15.34 10.68
CA VAL A 193 -7.84 15.44 12.07
C VAL A 193 -8.12 14.11 12.76
N ILE A 194 -7.07 13.49 13.30
CA ILE A 194 -7.16 12.18 13.97
C ILE A 194 -6.75 12.35 15.42
N ASP A 195 -7.63 11.92 16.34
CA ASP A 195 -7.46 11.96 17.80
C ASP A 195 -7.08 13.33 18.35
N ARG A 196 -7.38 14.42 17.64
CA ARG A 196 -6.92 15.81 17.94
C ARG A 196 -5.40 15.93 18.11
N ARG A 197 -4.65 14.99 17.58
CA ARG A 197 -3.20 14.83 17.75
C ARG A 197 -2.44 14.98 16.46
N LEU A 198 -3.10 14.74 15.36
CA LEU A 198 -2.51 14.69 14.03
C LEU A 198 -3.46 15.34 13.03
N ALA A 199 -2.91 16.08 12.07
CA ALA A 199 -3.67 16.63 10.97
C ALA A 199 -2.98 16.45 9.62
N LEU A 200 -3.79 16.35 8.59
CA LEU A 200 -3.47 16.60 7.19
C LEU A 200 -4.15 17.90 6.79
N VAL A 201 -3.41 18.80 6.16
CA VAL A 201 -3.94 20.04 5.56
C VAL A 201 -3.37 20.18 4.16
N GLY A 202 -4.20 20.18 3.15
CA GLY A 202 -3.74 20.27 1.78
C GLY A 202 -4.85 20.35 0.75
N THR A 203 -4.45 20.30 -0.50
CA THR A 203 -5.34 20.24 -1.66
C THR A 203 -4.86 19.15 -2.62
N MET A 204 -5.77 18.60 -3.40
CA MET A 204 -5.50 17.59 -4.41
C MET A 204 -5.45 18.20 -5.80
N SER A 205 -4.49 17.79 -6.62
CA SER A 205 -4.37 18.14 -8.04
C SER A 205 -4.00 16.89 -8.85
N GLY A 206 -4.97 16.22 -9.45
CA GLY A 206 -4.79 14.92 -10.07
C GLY A 206 -4.29 13.87 -9.06
N ASP A 207 -3.16 13.22 -9.34
CA ASP A 207 -2.53 12.22 -8.45
C ASP A 207 -1.54 12.84 -7.43
N ARG A 208 -1.49 14.16 -7.34
CA ARG A 208 -0.62 14.89 -6.43
C ARG A 208 -1.43 15.52 -5.30
N VAL A 209 -0.76 15.67 -4.17
CA VAL A 209 -1.26 16.43 -3.03
C VAL A 209 -0.25 17.54 -2.76
N GLU A 210 -0.73 18.74 -2.56
CA GLU A 210 0.08 19.86 -2.04
C GLU A 210 -0.40 20.14 -0.62
N GLY A 211 0.40 19.74 0.37
CA GLY A 211 -0.05 19.87 1.74
C GLY A 211 0.95 19.43 2.77
N TYR A 212 0.49 19.44 4.01
CA TYR A 212 1.29 19.15 5.18
C TYR A 212 0.63 18.11 6.07
N TRP A 213 1.43 17.18 6.53
CA TRP A 213 1.10 16.25 7.60
C TRP A 213 1.76 16.72 8.88
N THR A 214 0.99 16.93 9.94
CA THR A 214 1.52 17.58 11.13
C THR A 214 0.99 16.99 12.44
N THR A 215 1.83 17.00 13.46
CA THR A 215 1.47 16.77 14.86
C THR A 215 1.53 18.05 15.68
N GLY A 216 1.77 19.20 15.04
CA GLY A 216 1.82 20.52 15.68
C GLY A 216 0.44 20.93 16.20
N PRO A 217 0.27 21.19 17.52
CA PRO A 217 -1.05 21.42 18.13
C PRO A 217 -1.81 22.59 17.48
N ALA A 218 -1.12 23.68 17.15
CA ALA A 218 -1.73 24.85 16.51
C ALA A 218 -2.26 24.52 15.10
N LEU A 219 -1.50 23.75 14.31
CA LEU A 219 -1.92 23.32 12.97
C LEU A 219 -3.03 22.28 13.04
N VAL A 220 -2.99 21.38 14.02
CA VAL A 220 -4.07 20.42 14.27
C VAL A 220 -5.38 21.15 14.63
N ALA A 221 -5.33 22.16 15.49
CA ALA A 221 -6.48 22.99 15.82
C ALA A 221 -6.99 23.76 14.59
N ALA A 222 -6.08 24.36 13.81
CA ALA A 222 -6.43 25.09 12.59
C ALA A 222 -7.10 24.17 11.54
N ALA A 223 -6.63 22.95 11.39
CA ALA A 223 -7.25 21.97 10.52
C ALA A 223 -8.67 21.63 10.97
N GLY A 224 -8.91 21.50 12.28
CA GLY A 224 -10.25 21.30 12.84
C GLY A 224 -11.20 22.45 12.49
N LEU A 225 -10.76 23.69 12.72
CA LEU A 225 -11.52 24.90 12.37
C LEU A 225 -11.78 25.01 10.87
N ALA A 226 -10.84 24.59 10.04
CA ALA A 226 -11.03 24.57 8.60
C ALA A 226 -12.15 23.57 8.20
N ILE A 227 -12.16 22.38 8.79
CA ILE A 227 -13.23 21.40 8.58
C ILE A 227 -14.58 21.98 9.02
N ASP A 228 -14.65 22.60 10.22
CA ASP A 228 -15.88 23.23 10.72
C ASP A 228 -16.38 24.32 9.76
N GLY A 229 -15.47 25.19 9.30
CA GLY A 229 -15.79 26.25 8.36
C GLY A 229 -16.31 25.74 6.99
N LEU A 230 -15.82 24.59 6.52
CA LEU A 230 -16.26 23.96 5.27
C LEU A 230 -17.57 23.18 5.42
N THR A 231 -17.83 22.64 6.62
CA THR A 231 -19.05 21.85 6.92
C THR A 231 -20.19 22.69 7.49
N GLY A 232 -19.94 23.97 7.80
CA GLY A 232 -20.95 24.87 8.38
C GLY A 232 -21.28 24.59 9.85
N ARG A 233 -20.35 23.98 10.55
CA ARG A 233 -20.45 23.69 12.00
C ARG A 233 -19.80 24.75 12.86
#